data_5a0469145041c90ba6cf9253fc516424
#
_entry.id   5a0469145041c90ba6cf9253fc516424
#
_cell.length_a   1.000
_cell.length_b   1.000
_cell.length_c   1.000
_cell.angle_alpha   90.00
_cell.angle_beta   90.00
_cell.angle_gamma   90.00
#
_symmetry.space_group_name_H-M   'P 1'
#
loop_
_entity.id
_entity.type
_entity.pdbx_description
1 polymer ?
#
loop_
_entity_poly.entity_id
_entity_poly.type
_entity_poly.pdbx_seq_one_letter_code
_entity_poly.pdbx_strand_id
1 'polypeptide(L)'
;MAAVFLRSNMTYPFRLGATSYVVPADILTNVRYLAGKVLDVELVLFEVDDGQNNLPGKAEIAELAAIARGCDLTYTVHLPLDLRLADDGFPRHASLDKARRVIDGTLALNPWAYVLHLDGKAVLNLSDPESLLRWRDQAVRALELVGQWAGGPRRLAVENLEGYPPDFYDPVLERIAVSRTVDVGHLWLDGCDPVAYLKNALLRTRVIHIHGIEGRDHRSLAKAPREKLKAVLDELVRSEYRGVVTLEVFSEVDFLTSCAAVKAVMHADMPSPEQ
;
A
#
# COMPACT_ATOMS: atom_id res chain seq x y z
N MET A 1 -14.67 -6.90 -27.15
CA MET A 1 -13.26 -7.25 -27.23
C MET A 1 -12.55 -6.54 -26.08
N ALA A 2 -12.66 -7.07 -24.88
CA ALA A 2 -12.02 -6.51 -23.68
C ALA A 2 -11.57 -7.69 -22.82
N ALA A 3 -10.46 -7.52 -22.16
CA ALA A 3 -9.96 -8.34 -21.08
C ALA A 3 -9.10 -9.57 -21.43
N VAL A 4 -7.97 -9.33 -22.08
CA VAL A 4 -6.78 -10.21 -21.96
C VAL A 4 -5.56 -9.31 -21.71
N PHE A 5 -5.60 -8.44 -20.69
CA PHE A 5 -4.59 -7.39 -20.59
C PHE A 5 -3.40 -7.71 -19.67
N LEU A 6 -3.45 -8.71 -18.79
CA LEU A 6 -2.32 -9.00 -17.89
C LEU A 6 -2.06 -10.50 -17.63
N ARG A 7 -2.89 -11.43 -18.13
CA ARG A 7 -2.61 -12.88 -18.05
C ARG A 7 -1.80 -13.45 -19.22
N SER A 8 -1.19 -12.61 -20.07
CA SER A 8 -0.30 -13.10 -21.13
C SER A 8 1.10 -13.34 -20.54
N ASN A 9 1.39 -14.57 -20.15
CA ASN A 9 2.73 -15.19 -19.98
C ASN A 9 3.82 -14.46 -19.15
N MET A 10 3.51 -13.40 -18.41
CA MET A 10 4.50 -12.79 -17.50
C MET A 10 4.16 -13.12 -16.05
N THR A 11 4.95 -13.99 -15.48
CA THR A 11 4.96 -14.25 -14.03
C THR A 11 5.96 -13.31 -13.40
N TYR A 12 5.46 -12.20 -12.82
CA TYR A 12 6.27 -11.44 -11.86
C TYR A 12 6.46 -12.29 -10.59
N PRO A 13 7.57 -12.15 -9.86
CA PRO A 13 7.69 -12.79 -8.56
C PRO A 13 6.71 -12.22 -7.54
N PHE A 14 6.18 -11.01 -7.77
CA PHE A 14 5.25 -10.28 -6.92
C PHE A 14 3.82 -10.25 -7.50
N ARG A 15 2.85 -9.92 -6.66
CA ARG A 15 1.45 -9.70 -7.06
C ARG A 15 1.25 -8.23 -7.44
N LEU A 16 0.99 -7.95 -8.72
CA LEU A 16 0.67 -6.59 -9.15
C LEU A 16 -0.77 -6.26 -8.72
N GLY A 17 -0.94 -5.14 -8.05
CA GLY A 17 -2.19 -4.63 -7.52
C GLY A 17 -2.54 -3.23 -8.02
N ALA A 18 -3.73 -2.76 -7.62
CA ALA A 18 -4.19 -1.38 -7.81
C ALA A 18 -5.16 -0.99 -6.70
N THR A 19 -5.40 0.33 -6.54
CA THR A 19 -6.38 0.84 -5.58
C THR A 19 -7.82 0.56 -6.02
N SER A 20 -8.74 0.52 -5.07
CA SER A 20 -10.18 0.37 -5.32
C SER A 20 -10.88 1.64 -5.79
N TYR A 21 -10.15 2.60 -6.39
CA TYR A 21 -10.65 3.90 -6.85
C TYR A 21 -10.17 4.26 -8.27
N VAL A 22 -9.96 3.26 -9.12
CA VAL A 22 -9.54 3.51 -10.52
C VAL A 22 -10.68 3.95 -11.43
N VAL A 23 -11.93 3.62 -11.08
CA VAL A 23 -13.12 4.15 -11.76
C VAL A 23 -14.01 4.91 -10.79
N PRO A 24 -14.78 5.94 -11.22
CA PRO A 24 -15.63 6.74 -10.34
C PRO A 24 -16.90 5.96 -9.94
N ALA A 25 -16.74 4.93 -9.11
CA ALA A 25 -17.79 4.02 -8.68
C ALA A 25 -17.48 3.48 -7.28
N ASP A 26 -18.40 2.70 -6.69
CA ASP A 26 -18.21 2.02 -5.42
C ASP A 26 -17.08 0.97 -5.47
N ILE A 27 -16.69 0.50 -4.30
CA ILE A 27 -15.59 -0.48 -4.14
C ILE A 27 -15.88 -1.76 -4.91
N LEU A 28 -17.09 -2.31 -4.82
CA LEU A 28 -17.45 -3.56 -5.46
C LEU A 28 -17.37 -3.46 -7.00
N THR A 29 -17.82 -2.35 -7.57
CA THR A 29 -17.69 -2.05 -9.00
C THR A 29 -16.22 -1.93 -9.41
N ASN A 30 -15.38 -1.25 -8.63
CA ASN A 30 -13.95 -1.18 -8.86
C ASN A 30 -13.29 -2.57 -8.82
N VAL A 31 -13.61 -3.39 -7.81
CA VAL A 31 -13.07 -4.74 -7.70
C VAL A 31 -13.48 -5.62 -8.88
N ARG A 32 -14.75 -5.55 -9.31
CA ARG A 32 -15.22 -6.27 -10.52
C ARG A 32 -14.48 -5.80 -11.77
N TYR A 33 -14.24 -4.50 -11.91
CA TYR A 33 -13.46 -3.92 -12.99
C TYR A 33 -12.02 -4.43 -13.00
N LEU A 34 -11.39 -4.54 -11.83
CA LEU A 34 -9.99 -4.94 -11.67
C LEU A 34 -9.79 -6.46 -11.71
N ALA A 35 -10.83 -7.24 -11.42
CA ALA A 35 -10.77 -8.69 -11.40
C ALA A 35 -10.27 -9.25 -12.76
N GLY A 36 -9.22 -10.06 -12.71
CA GLY A 36 -8.54 -10.60 -13.89
C GLY A 36 -7.56 -9.64 -14.58
N LYS A 37 -7.47 -8.37 -14.13
CA LYS A 37 -6.45 -7.41 -14.61
C LYS A 37 -5.28 -7.30 -13.65
N VAL A 38 -5.54 -7.46 -12.35
CA VAL A 38 -4.54 -7.44 -11.27
C VAL A 38 -4.67 -8.68 -10.39
N LEU A 39 -3.71 -8.88 -9.48
CA LEU A 39 -3.68 -9.98 -8.52
C LEU A 39 -3.94 -9.52 -7.07
N ASP A 40 -3.96 -8.21 -6.83
CA ASP A 40 -4.35 -7.62 -5.55
C ASP A 40 -5.20 -6.37 -5.78
N VAL A 41 -6.16 -6.11 -4.90
CA VAL A 41 -6.84 -4.82 -4.85
C VAL A 41 -6.69 -4.24 -3.46
N GLU A 42 -6.11 -3.05 -3.40
CA GLU A 42 -6.05 -2.29 -2.17
C GLU A 42 -7.37 -1.56 -1.94
N LEU A 43 -8.08 -2.00 -0.89
CA LEU A 43 -9.32 -1.36 -0.46
C LEU A 43 -8.98 -0.07 0.30
N VAL A 44 -9.28 1.07 -0.31
CA VAL A 44 -9.07 2.39 0.26
C VAL A 44 -10.34 2.81 0.99
N LEU A 45 -10.33 2.83 2.32
CA LEU A 45 -11.51 2.98 3.17
C LEU A 45 -11.40 4.24 4.03
N PHE A 46 -11.41 5.42 3.39
CA PHE A 46 -11.24 6.70 4.07
C PHE A 46 -12.52 7.24 4.70
N GLU A 47 -13.69 6.86 4.17
CA GLU A 47 -15.00 7.32 4.64
C GLU A 47 -15.61 6.28 5.57
N VAL A 48 -15.38 6.43 6.87
CA VAL A 48 -15.84 5.49 7.91
C VAL A 48 -16.60 6.19 9.04
N ASP A 49 -17.13 7.37 8.77
CA ASP A 49 -17.96 8.14 9.70
C ASP A 49 -19.44 7.77 9.58
N ASP A 50 -20.22 8.07 10.61
CA ASP A 50 -21.63 7.68 10.69
C ASP A 50 -22.53 8.32 9.58
N GLY A 51 -22.06 9.39 8.93
CA GLY A 51 -22.77 10.09 7.85
C GLY A 51 -22.27 9.80 6.44
N GLN A 52 -21.00 9.41 6.30
CA GLN A 52 -20.37 8.99 5.04
C GLN A 52 -19.54 7.76 5.31
N ASN A 53 -19.98 6.63 4.78
CA ASN A 53 -19.39 5.35 5.07
C ASN A 53 -19.29 4.52 3.79
N ASN A 54 -18.06 4.20 3.37
CA ASN A 54 -17.77 3.30 2.26
C ASN A 54 -17.32 1.90 2.71
N LEU A 55 -17.53 1.55 3.99
CA LEU A 55 -17.26 0.19 4.47
C LEU A 55 -18.21 -0.80 3.79
N PRO A 56 -17.69 -1.85 3.15
CA PRO A 56 -18.52 -2.88 2.56
C PRO A 56 -19.41 -3.58 3.60
N GLY A 57 -20.70 -3.70 3.30
CA GLY A 57 -21.64 -4.47 4.11
C GLY A 57 -21.37 -5.96 4.03
N LYS A 58 -22.04 -6.76 4.91
CA LYS A 58 -21.81 -8.22 4.95
C LYS A 58 -22.03 -8.92 3.61
N ALA A 59 -23.02 -8.50 2.83
CA ALA A 59 -23.28 -9.07 1.51
C ALA A 59 -22.17 -8.75 0.53
N GLU A 60 -21.66 -7.51 0.54
CA GLU A 60 -20.55 -7.07 -0.31
C GLU A 60 -19.25 -7.79 0.09
N ILE A 61 -18.97 -7.96 1.39
CA ILE A 61 -17.82 -8.76 1.87
C ILE A 61 -17.90 -10.20 1.36
N ALA A 62 -19.09 -10.82 1.38
CA ALA A 62 -19.26 -12.16 0.85
C ALA A 62 -19.00 -12.22 -0.67
N GLU A 63 -19.43 -11.20 -1.40
CA GLU A 63 -19.17 -11.08 -2.84
C GLU A 63 -17.70 -10.81 -3.16
N LEU A 64 -17.06 -9.88 -2.45
CA LEU A 64 -15.62 -9.64 -2.56
C LEU A 64 -14.82 -10.92 -2.32
N ALA A 65 -15.17 -11.70 -1.29
CA ALA A 65 -14.55 -12.99 -1.02
C ALA A 65 -14.79 -14.02 -2.15
N ALA A 66 -15.96 -13.99 -2.80
CA ALA A 66 -16.26 -14.86 -3.95
C ALA A 66 -15.42 -14.46 -5.18
N ILE A 67 -15.30 -13.16 -5.47
CA ILE A 67 -14.45 -12.65 -6.56
C ILE A 67 -12.99 -13.04 -6.32
N ALA A 68 -12.49 -12.88 -5.10
CA ALA A 68 -11.12 -13.25 -4.75
C ALA A 68 -10.81 -14.71 -5.08
N ARG A 69 -11.69 -15.63 -4.67
CA ARG A 69 -11.55 -17.07 -4.96
C ARG A 69 -11.63 -17.38 -6.46
N GLY A 70 -12.52 -16.69 -7.19
CA GLY A 70 -12.73 -16.93 -8.61
C GLY A 70 -11.62 -16.41 -9.52
N CYS A 71 -10.86 -15.41 -9.08
CA CYS A 71 -9.89 -14.69 -9.91
C CYS A 71 -8.44 -14.76 -9.38
N ASP A 72 -8.14 -15.57 -8.37
CA ASP A 72 -6.85 -15.56 -7.67
C ASP A 72 -6.45 -14.14 -7.24
N LEU A 73 -7.39 -13.44 -6.59
CA LEU A 73 -7.23 -12.07 -6.13
C LEU A 73 -6.98 -12.06 -4.62
N THR A 74 -6.07 -11.20 -4.16
CA THR A 74 -5.94 -10.86 -2.74
C THR A 74 -6.44 -9.44 -2.49
N TYR A 75 -6.61 -9.10 -1.22
CA TYR A 75 -6.91 -7.74 -0.80
C TYR A 75 -5.82 -7.22 0.12
N THR A 76 -5.38 -6.02 -0.12
CA THR A 76 -4.72 -5.14 0.84
C THR A 76 -5.77 -4.14 1.33
N VAL A 77 -5.63 -3.60 2.52
CA VAL A 77 -6.57 -2.62 3.07
C VAL A 77 -5.78 -1.42 3.57
N HIS A 78 -6.11 -0.23 3.07
CA HIS A 78 -5.52 1.02 3.55
C HIS A 78 -6.38 1.61 4.68
N LEU A 79 -5.77 1.86 5.85
CA LEU A 79 -6.46 2.44 7.00
C LEU A 79 -6.69 3.96 6.82
N PRO A 80 -7.78 4.52 7.39
CA PRO A 80 -8.29 5.83 6.96
C PRO A 80 -7.56 7.05 7.50
N LEU A 81 -6.83 6.94 8.59
CA LEU A 81 -6.16 8.08 9.24
C LEU A 81 -4.78 7.70 9.75
N ASP A 82 -3.90 8.70 9.84
CA ASP A 82 -2.60 8.58 10.50
C ASP A 82 -2.80 8.11 11.94
N LEU A 83 -2.21 6.97 12.27
CA LEU A 83 -2.43 6.29 13.54
C LEU A 83 -1.67 6.98 14.67
N ARG A 84 -2.38 7.26 15.76
CA ARG A 84 -1.79 7.77 17.00
C ARG A 84 -2.65 7.46 18.23
N LEU A 85 -2.05 7.55 19.40
CA LEU A 85 -2.78 7.67 20.67
C LEU A 85 -3.22 9.13 20.90
N ALA A 86 -4.09 9.37 21.86
CA ALA A 86 -4.36 10.71 22.36
C ALA A 86 -3.11 11.32 23.03
N ASP A 87 -3.06 12.64 23.17
CA ASP A 87 -1.87 13.36 23.65
C ASP A 87 -1.40 12.90 25.06
N ASP A 88 -2.31 12.43 25.88
CA ASP A 88 -2.02 11.82 27.18
C ASP A 88 -1.64 10.33 27.11
N GLY A 89 -1.52 9.77 25.89
CA GLY A 89 -1.13 8.38 25.64
C GLY A 89 -2.23 7.33 25.83
N PHE A 90 -3.50 7.74 26.01
CA PHE A 90 -4.62 6.80 26.08
C PHE A 90 -5.17 6.47 24.70
N PRO A 91 -5.73 5.26 24.50
CA PRO A 91 -6.22 4.78 23.21
C PRO A 91 -7.63 5.29 22.90
N ARG A 92 -7.83 6.62 22.83
CA ARG A 92 -9.12 7.26 22.53
C ARG A 92 -9.07 8.25 21.36
N HIS A 93 -8.00 8.22 20.57
CA HIS A 93 -7.92 9.04 19.37
C HIS A 93 -8.79 8.44 18.26
N ALA A 94 -9.46 9.31 17.47
CA ALA A 94 -10.37 8.88 16.41
C ALA A 94 -9.76 7.93 15.37
N SER A 95 -8.44 8.00 15.14
CA SER A 95 -7.76 7.09 14.23
C SER A 95 -7.85 5.62 14.67
N LEU A 96 -7.86 5.36 15.98
CA LEU A 96 -8.02 4.01 16.51
C LEU A 96 -9.43 3.46 16.31
N ASP A 97 -10.44 4.28 16.57
CA ASP A 97 -11.84 3.87 16.35
C ASP A 97 -12.11 3.58 14.88
N LYS A 98 -11.60 4.45 13.98
CA LYS A 98 -11.71 4.24 12.54
C LYS A 98 -10.93 3.01 12.06
N ALA A 99 -9.70 2.83 12.52
CA ALA A 99 -8.91 1.63 12.23
C ALA A 99 -9.64 0.35 12.69
N ARG A 100 -10.22 0.38 13.89
CA ARG A 100 -11.00 -0.75 14.43
C ARG A 100 -12.21 -1.08 13.55
N ARG A 101 -13.00 -0.08 13.15
CA ARG A 101 -14.16 -0.27 12.26
C ARG A 101 -13.76 -0.90 10.93
N VAL A 102 -12.68 -0.42 10.31
CA VAL A 102 -12.17 -0.97 9.05
C VAL A 102 -11.70 -2.40 9.20
N ILE A 103 -10.91 -2.70 10.24
CA ILE A 103 -10.40 -4.04 10.49
C ILE A 103 -11.55 -5.01 10.75
N ASP A 104 -12.47 -4.68 11.66
CA ASP A 104 -13.62 -5.53 11.97
C ASP A 104 -14.52 -5.78 10.73
N GLY A 105 -14.66 -4.77 9.85
CA GLY A 105 -15.42 -4.87 8.60
C GLY A 105 -14.75 -5.73 7.53
N THR A 106 -13.42 -5.78 7.50
CA THR A 106 -12.67 -6.42 6.41
C THR A 106 -11.94 -7.71 6.80
N LEU A 107 -11.88 -8.05 8.10
CA LEU A 107 -11.11 -9.20 8.59
C LEU A 107 -11.53 -10.52 7.92
N ALA A 108 -12.81 -10.67 7.57
CA ALA A 108 -13.33 -11.86 6.88
C ALA A 108 -12.77 -12.06 5.47
N LEU A 109 -12.24 -11.01 4.84
CA LEU A 109 -11.53 -11.10 3.55
C LEU A 109 -10.12 -11.67 3.70
N ASN A 110 -9.62 -11.82 4.94
CA ASN A 110 -8.26 -12.22 5.25
C ASN A 110 -7.20 -11.38 4.50
N PRO A 111 -7.18 -10.04 4.68
CA PRO A 111 -6.31 -9.17 3.90
C PRO A 111 -4.86 -9.57 3.96
N TRP A 112 -4.13 -9.36 2.87
CA TRP A 112 -2.68 -9.55 2.80
C TRP A 112 -1.96 -8.66 3.81
N ALA A 113 -2.34 -7.39 3.86
CA ALA A 113 -1.84 -6.41 4.83
C ALA A 113 -2.89 -5.33 5.12
N TYR A 114 -2.71 -4.65 6.25
CA TYR A 114 -3.32 -3.36 6.56
C TYR A 114 -2.23 -2.30 6.46
N VAL A 115 -2.28 -1.48 5.42
CA VAL A 115 -1.39 -0.33 5.22
C VAL A 115 -1.84 0.79 6.13
N LEU A 116 -0.90 1.46 6.76
CA LEU A 116 -1.18 2.55 7.67
C LEU A 116 -0.03 3.56 7.74
N HIS A 117 -0.40 4.78 8.05
CA HIS A 117 0.52 5.86 8.39
C HIS A 117 0.65 6.01 9.91
N LEU A 118 1.79 6.50 10.38
CA LEU A 118 1.97 6.96 11.75
C LEU A 118 2.06 8.48 11.79
N ASP A 119 1.22 9.13 12.61
CA ASP A 119 1.28 10.59 12.80
C ASP A 119 2.53 10.98 13.59
N GLY A 120 3.55 11.45 12.88
CA GLY A 120 4.79 11.95 13.44
C GLY A 120 5.00 13.45 13.27
N LYS A 121 4.02 14.18 12.70
CA LYS A 121 4.18 15.61 12.33
C LYS A 121 4.58 16.48 13.52
N ALA A 122 4.02 16.21 14.69
CA ALA A 122 4.29 17.00 15.91
C ALA A 122 5.74 16.87 16.40
N VAL A 123 6.46 15.81 16.03
CA VAL A 123 7.83 15.54 16.50
C VAL A 123 8.88 15.57 15.39
N LEU A 124 8.45 15.66 14.12
CA LEU A 124 9.33 15.61 12.95
C LEU A 124 10.44 16.66 12.99
N ASN A 125 10.11 17.88 13.43
CA ASN A 125 11.04 19.01 13.47
C ASN A 125 11.42 19.43 14.90
N LEU A 126 11.09 18.62 15.92
CA LEU A 126 11.45 18.94 17.30
C LEU A 126 12.89 18.51 17.59
N SER A 127 13.62 19.43 18.20
CA SER A 127 14.97 19.15 18.75
C SER A 127 14.91 18.54 20.15
N ASP A 128 13.71 18.25 20.69
CA ASP A 128 13.53 17.70 22.03
C ASP A 128 13.52 16.15 21.99
N PRO A 129 14.60 15.51 22.51
CA PRO A 129 14.72 14.06 22.50
C PRO A 129 13.65 13.35 23.33
N GLU A 130 13.16 13.98 24.40
CA GLU A 130 12.14 13.36 25.28
C GLU A 130 10.79 13.27 24.59
N SER A 131 10.39 14.30 23.86
CA SER A 131 9.16 14.29 23.07
C SER A 131 9.22 13.25 21.96
N LEU A 132 10.36 13.11 21.28
CA LEU A 132 10.57 12.09 20.26
C LEU A 132 10.52 10.67 20.86
N LEU A 133 11.15 10.45 22.01
CA LEU A 133 11.11 9.15 22.70
C LEU A 133 9.69 8.80 23.12
N ARG A 134 8.97 9.73 23.74
CA ARG A 134 7.57 9.57 24.14
C ARG A 134 6.66 9.24 22.95
N TRP A 135 6.83 9.93 21.81
CA TRP A 135 6.11 9.63 20.59
C TRP A 135 6.39 8.19 20.10
N ARG A 136 7.65 7.76 20.08
CA ARG A 136 8.03 6.39 19.71
C ARG A 136 7.36 5.34 20.60
N ASP A 137 7.33 5.57 21.90
CA ASP A 137 6.64 4.69 22.86
C ASP A 137 5.14 4.61 22.59
N GLN A 138 4.50 5.74 22.31
CA GLN A 138 3.08 5.81 21.98
C GLN A 138 2.79 5.12 20.63
N ALA A 139 3.63 5.31 19.63
CA ALA A 139 3.49 4.66 18.31
C ALA A 139 3.58 3.13 18.43
N VAL A 140 4.54 2.60 19.20
CA VAL A 140 4.63 1.15 19.47
C VAL A 140 3.35 0.65 20.12
N ARG A 141 2.85 1.32 21.17
CA ARG A 141 1.61 0.92 21.86
C ARG A 141 0.39 0.96 20.96
N ALA A 142 0.29 1.97 20.08
CA ALA A 142 -0.79 2.04 19.09
C ALA A 142 -0.73 0.86 18.10
N LEU A 143 0.45 0.53 17.60
CA LEU A 143 0.68 -0.61 16.70
C LEU A 143 0.41 -1.96 17.39
N GLU A 144 0.77 -2.11 18.67
CA GLU A 144 0.43 -3.31 19.45
C GLU A 144 -1.08 -3.52 19.54
N LEU A 145 -1.81 -2.45 19.85
CA LEU A 145 -3.26 -2.47 19.98
C LEU A 145 -3.95 -2.82 18.64
N VAL A 146 -3.58 -2.12 17.58
CA VAL A 146 -4.15 -2.34 16.24
C VAL A 146 -3.74 -3.71 15.69
N GLY A 147 -2.52 -4.15 15.99
CA GLY A 147 -2.03 -5.49 15.64
C GLY A 147 -2.86 -6.62 16.26
N GLN A 148 -3.33 -6.45 17.49
CA GLN A 148 -4.25 -7.42 18.12
C GLN A 148 -5.56 -7.53 17.33
N TRP A 149 -6.13 -6.41 16.87
CA TRP A 149 -7.35 -6.41 16.07
C TRP A 149 -7.15 -7.03 14.69
N ALA A 150 -6.00 -6.75 14.06
CA ALA A 150 -5.66 -7.25 12.73
C ALA A 150 -5.32 -8.77 12.69
N GLY A 151 -5.26 -9.44 13.84
CA GLY A 151 -4.85 -10.85 13.92
C GLY A 151 -3.34 -11.06 13.93
N GLY A 152 -2.57 -10.03 14.29
CA GLY A 152 -1.14 -10.06 14.51
C GLY A 152 -0.41 -8.85 13.92
N PRO A 153 0.68 -8.39 14.58
CA PRO A 153 1.38 -7.18 14.17
C PRO A 153 1.99 -7.29 12.75
N ARG A 154 2.37 -8.46 12.30
CA ARG A 154 2.92 -8.66 10.95
C ARG A 154 1.93 -8.36 9.82
N ARG A 155 0.63 -8.27 10.12
CA ARG A 155 -0.39 -7.84 9.14
C ARG A 155 -0.46 -6.33 8.98
N LEU A 156 0.11 -5.56 9.91
CA LEU A 156 0.24 -4.11 9.79
C LEU A 156 1.47 -3.80 8.93
N ALA A 157 1.31 -2.92 7.96
CA ALA A 157 2.38 -2.47 7.09
C ALA A 157 2.49 -0.94 7.17
N VAL A 158 3.49 -0.47 7.92
CA VAL A 158 3.72 0.97 8.12
C VAL A 158 4.39 1.56 6.88
N GLU A 159 3.84 2.64 6.39
CA GLU A 159 4.27 3.31 5.18
C GLU A 159 5.24 4.46 5.45
N ASN A 160 6.25 4.63 4.58
CA ASN A 160 7.06 5.84 4.54
C ASN A 160 6.30 6.96 3.83
N LEU A 161 6.27 8.13 4.45
CA LEU A 161 5.55 9.29 3.93
C LEU A 161 6.52 10.32 3.33
N GLU A 162 6.02 11.09 2.38
CA GLU A 162 6.74 12.25 1.85
C GLU A 162 7.01 13.29 2.94
N GLY A 163 8.16 13.95 2.84
CA GLY A 163 8.60 14.96 3.78
C GLY A 163 9.12 14.43 5.13
N TYR A 164 9.21 13.11 5.29
CA TYR A 164 9.87 12.47 6.44
C TYR A 164 11.24 11.91 6.04
N PRO A 165 12.25 11.94 6.95
CA PRO A 165 13.47 11.18 6.72
C PRO A 165 13.14 9.70 6.45
N PRO A 166 13.77 9.04 5.48
CA PRO A 166 13.43 7.65 5.12
C PRO A 166 13.51 6.65 6.28
N ASP A 167 14.37 6.92 7.27
CA ASP A 167 14.60 6.11 8.47
C ASP A 167 13.79 6.58 9.69
N PHE A 168 12.90 7.58 9.52
CA PHE A 168 12.17 8.21 10.64
C PHE A 168 11.40 7.19 11.50
N TYR A 169 10.77 6.21 10.86
CA TYR A 169 9.98 5.18 11.53
C TYR A 169 10.81 3.99 12.03
N ASP A 170 12.06 3.83 11.61
CA ASP A 170 12.90 2.67 11.94
C ASP A 170 12.99 2.37 13.43
N PRO A 171 13.22 3.37 14.31
CA PRO A 171 13.30 3.12 15.76
C PRO A 171 11.99 2.62 16.37
N VAL A 172 10.84 2.87 15.75
CA VAL A 172 9.54 2.29 16.14
C VAL A 172 9.45 0.86 15.64
N LEU A 173 9.76 0.65 14.35
CA LEU A 173 9.61 -0.65 13.69
C LEU A 173 10.59 -1.70 14.25
N GLU A 174 11.74 -1.32 14.77
CA GLU A 174 12.69 -2.23 15.43
C GLU A 174 12.14 -2.82 16.74
N ARG A 175 11.20 -2.14 17.37
CA ARG A 175 10.64 -2.52 18.67
C ARG A 175 9.40 -3.42 18.57
N ILE A 176 8.80 -3.54 17.38
CA ILE A 176 7.59 -4.33 17.14
C ILE A 176 7.68 -5.04 15.79
N ALA A 177 7.17 -6.27 15.75
CA ALA A 177 7.23 -7.12 14.55
C ALA A 177 6.16 -6.78 13.50
N VAL A 178 5.98 -5.48 13.17
CA VAL A 178 5.14 -5.04 12.05
C VAL A 178 5.90 -5.13 10.73
N SER A 179 5.17 -5.15 9.64
CA SER A 179 5.72 -5.08 8.29
C SER A 179 5.89 -3.63 7.83
N ARG A 180 6.44 -3.45 6.61
CA ARG A 180 6.56 -2.16 5.93
C ARG A 180 5.69 -2.13 4.69
N THR A 181 5.15 -0.96 4.40
CA THR A 181 4.83 -0.52 3.04
C THR A 181 5.94 0.42 2.61
N VAL A 182 6.51 0.18 1.43
CA VAL A 182 7.49 1.09 0.83
C VAL A 182 6.79 1.84 -0.30
N ASP A 183 6.56 3.13 -0.09
CA ASP A 183 6.12 4.00 -1.17
C ASP A 183 7.32 4.53 -1.93
N VAL A 184 7.45 4.06 -3.17
CA VAL A 184 8.51 4.42 -4.11
C VAL A 184 8.29 5.82 -4.68
N GLY A 185 7.02 6.23 -4.86
CA GLY A 185 6.68 7.57 -5.34
C GLY A 185 7.09 8.64 -4.33
N HIS A 186 6.81 8.44 -3.04
CA HIS A 186 7.24 9.34 -1.96
C HIS A 186 8.77 9.45 -1.91
N LEU A 187 9.49 8.32 -2.03
CA LEU A 187 10.95 8.37 -2.10
C LEU A 187 11.46 9.16 -3.30
N TRP A 188 10.85 9.02 -4.47
CA TRP A 188 11.20 9.83 -5.63
C TRP A 188 10.89 11.31 -5.44
N LEU A 189 9.75 11.63 -4.78
CA LEU A 189 9.34 13.00 -4.51
C LEU A 189 10.35 13.71 -3.60
N ASP A 190 10.85 13.01 -2.59
CA ASP A 190 11.84 13.50 -1.64
C ASP A 190 13.28 13.43 -2.16
N GLY A 191 13.48 13.01 -3.43
CA GLY A 191 14.80 12.89 -4.03
C GLY A 191 15.66 11.76 -3.49
N CYS A 192 15.06 10.81 -2.78
CA CYS A 192 15.72 9.62 -2.25
C CYS A 192 15.93 8.55 -3.35
N ASP A 193 16.88 7.64 -3.15
CA ASP A 193 17.09 6.48 -4.02
C ASP A 193 16.25 5.29 -3.51
N PRO A 194 15.14 4.92 -4.20
CA PRO A 194 14.31 3.79 -3.78
C PRO A 194 15.04 2.45 -3.83
N VAL A 195 15.99 2.28 -4.76
CA VAL A 195 16.71 1.00 -4.88
C VAL A 195 17.62 0.79 -3.68
N ALA A 196 18.32 1.84 -3.23
CA ALA A 196 19.12 1.78 -2.01
C ALA A 196 18.25 1.53 -0.77
N TYR A 197 17.07 2.16 -0.69
CA TYR A 197 16.13 1.96 0.40
C TYR A 197 15.57 0.53 0.42
N LEU A 198 15.10 0.01 -0.72
CA LEU A 198 14.54 -1.32 -0.87
C LEU A 198 15.52 -2.41 -0.43
N LYS A 199 16.80 -2.32 -0.78
CA LYS A 199 17.82 -3.30 -0.36
C LYS A 199 17.85 -3.56 1.14
N ASN A 200 17.53 -2.55 1.93
CA ASN A 200 17.49 -2.65 3.40
C ASN A 200 16.09 -2.99 3.95
N ALA A 201 15.03 -2.60 3.22
CA ALA A 201 13.65 -2.69 3.69
C ALA A 201 12.93 -3.98 3.29
N LEU A 202 13.29 -4.62 2.15
CA LEU A 202 12.51 -5.70 1.52
C LEU A 202 12.21 -6.88 2.43
N LEU A 203 13.12 -7.24 3.34
CA LEU A 203 12.93 -8.38 4.25
C LEU A 203 11.68 -8.24 5.12
N ARG A 204 11.27 -7.02 5.42
CA ARG A 204 10.07 -6.70 6.21
C ARG A 204 8.95 -6.08 5.40
N THR A 205 9.14 -5.87 4.09
CA THR A 205 8.17 -5.21 3.22
C THR A 205 7.12 -6.22 2.73
N ARG A 206 5.85 -5.93 2.97
CA ARG A 206 4.72 -6.71 2.46
C ARG A 206 4.06 -6.05 1.27
N VAL A 207 4.07 -4.73 1.22
CA VAL A 207 3.43 -3.92 0.18
C VAL A 207 4.43 -2.90 -0.34
N ILE A 208 4.40 -2.65 -1.62
CA ILE A 208 5.11 -1.55 -2.27
C ILE A 208 4.06 -0.73 -2.98
N HIS A 209 3.99 0.55 -2.66
CA HIS A 209 3.25 1.53 -3.44
C HIS A 209 4.16 2.10 -4.51
N ILE A 210 3.63 2.22 -5.71
CA ILE A 210 4.37 2.80 -6.83
C ILE A 210 3.46 3.63 -7.71
N HIS A 211 3.87 4.87 -7.94
CA HIS A 211 3.15 5.84 -8.77
C HIS A 211 4.13 6.83 -9.40
N GLY A 212 3.69 7.52 -10.46
CA GLY A 212 4.45 8.61 -11.07
C GLY A 212 4.19 9.94 -10.37
N ILE A 213 5.02 10.95 -10.73
CA ILE A 213 4.94 12.31 -10.23
C ILE A 213 4.87 13.27 -11.42
N GLU A 214 3.84 14.13 -11.41
CA GLU A 214 3.71 15.23 -12.38
C GLU A 214 2.92 16.37 -11.74
N GLY A 215 3.61 17.32 -11.15
CA GLY A 215 3.02 18.44 -10.40
C GLY A 215 2.40 18.03 -9.05
N ARG A 216 2.09 16.74 -8.89
CA ARG A 216 1.63 16.07 -7.66
C ARG A 216 1.97 14.58 -7.73
N ASP A 217 1.81 13.88 -6.63
CA ASP A 217 1.88 12.44 -6.50
C ASP A 217 0.71 11.67 -7.16
N HIS A 218 0.69 10.36 -7.02
CA HIS A 218 -0.36 9.44 -7.49
C HIS A 218 -0.73 9.61 -8.96
N ARG A 219 0.26 9.90 -9.82
CA ARG A 219 0.10 9.98 -11.27
C ARG A 219 0.54 8.67 -11.92
N SER A 220 0.16 8.52 -13.20
CA SER A 220 0.61 7.38 -13.98
C SER A 220 2.12 7.17 -13.93
N LEU A 221 2.57 5.91 -13.81
CA LEU A 221 3.98 5.53 -13.94
C LEU A 221 4.61 5.89 -15.29
N ALA A 222 3.80 6.13 -16.33
CA ALA A 222 4.29 6.68 -17.59
C ALA A 222 4.93 8.08 -17.44
N LYS A 223 4.70 8.77 -16.30
CA LYS A 223 5.31 10.04 -15.95
C LYS A 223 6.66 9.90 -15.23
N ALA A 224 6.96 8.72 -14.70
CA ALA A 224 8.27 8.42 -14.12
C ALA A 224 9.32 8.21 -15.24
N PRO A 225 10.58 8.66 -15.04
CA PRO A 225 11.65 8.28 -15.94
C PRO A 225 11.77 6.77 -16.06
N ARG A 226 11.80 6.25 -17.29
CA ARG A 226 11.79 4.81 -17.57
C ARG A 226 12.91 4.06 -16.87
N GLU A 227 14.11 4.64 -16.84
CA GLU A 227 15.29 4.07 -16.18
C GLU A 227 15.12 3.96 -14.66
N LYS A 228 14.44 4.92 -14.02
CA LYS A 228 14.13 4.86 -12.58
C LYS A 228 13.12 3.75 -12.28
N LEU A 229 12.05 3.67 -13.09
CA LEU A 229 11.05 2.60 -12.97
C LEU A 229 11.72 1.23 -13.19
N LYS A 230 12.56 1.11 -14.23
CA LYS A 230 13.30 -0.13 -14.50
C LYS A 230 14.17 -0.55 -13.33
N ALA A 231 14.95 0.36 -12.77
CA ALA A 231 15.84 0.06 -11.65
C ALA A 231 15.09 -0.50 -10.42
N VAL A 232 13.91 0.05 -10.12
CA VAL A 232 13.06 -0.45 -9.03
C VAL A 232 12.52 -1.84 -9.36
N LEU A 233 11.94 -2.05 -10.53
CA LEU A 233 11.38 -3.35 -10.91
C LEU A 233 12.45 -4.44 -11.02
N ASP A 234 13.62 -4.13 -11.54
CA ASP A 234 14.77 -5.04 -11.58
C ASP A 234 15.21 -5.45 -10.18
N GLU A 235 15.23 -4.52 -9.23
CA GLU A 235 15.57 -4.82 -7.84
C GLU A 235 14.56 -5.78 -7.21
N LEU A 236 13.26 -5.59 -7.47
CA LEU A 236 12.21 -6.49 -6.96
C LEU A 236 12.33 -7.91 -7.56
N VAL A 237 12.64 -8.00 -8.85
CA VAL A 237 12.86 -9.30 -9.52
C VAL A 237 14.12 -9.96 -8.98
N ARG A 238 15.23 -9.23 -8.90
CA ARG A 238 16.52 -9.73 -8.41
C ARG A 238 16.47 -10.25 -6.97
N SER A 239 15.67 -9.56 -6.13
CA SER A 239 15.46 -9.93 -4.73
C SER A 239 14.36 -10.98 -4.54
N GLU A 240 13.77 -11.49 -5.62
CA GLU A 240 12.64 -12.42 -5.60
C GLU A 240 11.49 -11.94 -4.69
N TYR A 241 11.21 -10.63 -4.70
CA TYR A 241 10.15 -10.07 -3.86
C TYR A 241 8.80 -10.71 -4.19
N ARG A 242 8.12 -11.27 -3.19
CA ARG A 242 6.86 -12.03 -3.34
C ARG A 242 5.65 -11.35 -2.69
N GLY A 243 5.79 -10.08 -2.32
CA GLY A 243 4.70 -9.28 -1.77
C GLY A 243 3.80 -8.69 -2.85
N VAL A 244 3.09 -7.64 -2.47
CA VAL A 244 2.19 -6.89 -3.36
C VAL A 244 2.91 -5.63 -3.85
N VAL A 245 2.73 -5.31 -5.13
CA VAL A 245 3.13 -4.03 -5.73
C VAL A 245 1.86 -3.33 -6.21
N THR A 246 1.40 -2.34 -5.47
CA THR A 246 0.18 -1.58 -5.76
C THR A 246 0.49 -0.40 -6.66
N LEU A 247 -0.14 -0.35 -7.82
CA LEU A 247 -0.23 0.87 -8.63
C LEU A 247 -1.15 1.85 -7.89
N GLU A 248 -0.57 2.77 -7.14
CA GLU A 248 -1.33 3.70 -6.32
C GLU A 248 -1.76 4.92 -7.14
N VAL A 249 -2.78 4.71 -7.93
CA VAL A 249 -3.39 5.70 -8.82
C VAL A 249 -4.90 5.70 -8.71
N PHE A 250 -5.54 6.84 -9.00
CA PHE A 250 -6.95 7.10 -8.73
C PHE A 250 -7.73 7.51 -9.98
N SER A 251 -7.32 7.03 -11.15
CA SER A 251 -8.06 7.17 -12.40
C SER A 251 -7.81 5.98 -13.33
N GLU A 252 -8.79 5.66 -14.17
CA GLU A 252 -8.68 4.60 -15.17
C GLU A 252 -7.52 4.85 -16.15
N VAL A 253 -7.34 6.10 -16.56
CA VAL A 253 -6.27 6.49 -17.48
C VAL A 253 -4.90 6.27 -16.84
N ASP A 254 -4.71 6.72 -15.58
CA ASP A 254 -3.44 6.52 -14.88
C ASP A 254 -3.18 5.03 -14.61
N PHE A 255 -4.22 4.24 -14.28
CA PHE A 255 -4.10 2.79 -14.12
C PHE A 255 -3.66 2.10 -15.42
N LEU A 256 -4.36 2.33 -16.52
CA LEU A 256 -4.06 1.67 -17.80
C LEU A 256 -2.67 2.05 -18.34
N THR A 257 -2.30 3.33 -18.22
CA THR A 257 -0.98 3.81 -18.66
C THR A 257 0.14 3.36 -17.72
N SER A 258 -0.11 3.20 -16.41
CA SER A 258 0.85 2.60 -15.48
C SER A 258 1.08 1.12 -15.78
N CYS A 259 0.01 0.35 -16.04
CA CYS A 259 0.14 -1.04 -16.49
C CYS A 259 0.97 -1.16 -17.77
N ALA A 260 0.74 -0.26 -18.74
CA ALA A 260 1.52 -0.24 -19.97
C ALA A 260 3.00 0.09 -19.72
N ALA A 261 3.30 1.03 -18.80
CA ALA A 261 4.67 1.39 -18.45
C ALA A 261 5.42 0.22 -17.78
N VAL A 262 4.78 -0.44 -16.80
CA VAL A 262 5.34 -1.65 -16.15
C VAL A 262 5.63 -2.74 -17.20
N LYS A 263 4.66 -3.02 -18.06
CA LYS A 263 4.82 -4.01 -19.13
C LYS A 263 5.97 -3.66 -20.09
N ALA A 264 6.06 -2.41 -20.53
CA ALA A 264 7.11 -1.95 -21.43
C ALA A 264 8.52 -2.06 -20.85
N VAL A 265 8.66 -1.85 -19.53
CA VAL A 265 9.93 -2.00 -18.83
C VAL A 265 10.32 -3.47 -18.70
N MET A 266 9.39 -4.31 -18.25
CA MET A 266 9.64 -5.72 -17.98
C MET A 266 9.83 -6.58 -19.23
N HIS A 267 9.27 -6.18 -20.39
CA HIS A 267 9.47 -6.87 -21.66
C HIS A 267 10.75 -6.47 -22.41
N ALA A 268 11.37 -5.35 -22.04
CA ALA A 268 12.54 -4.86 -22.76
C ALA A 268 13.75 -5.83 -22.73
N ASP A 269 13.79 -6.73 -21.75
CA ASP A 269 14.88 -7.70 -21.55
C ASP A 269 14.54 -9.11 -22.06
N MET A 270 13.35 -9.33 -22.67
CA MET A 270 13.04 -10.60 -23.29
C MET A 270 13.53 -10.63 -24.73
N PRO A 271 14.31 -11.63 -25.16
CA PRO A 271 14.67 -11.78 -26.55
C PRO A 271 13.39 -11.88 -27.38
N SER A 272 13.34 -11.15 -28.50
CA SER A 272 12.25 -11.28 -29.47
C SER A 272 12.07 -12.76 -29.80
N PRO A 273 10.84 -13.31 -29.81
CA PRO A 273 10.63 -14.64 -30.35
C PRO A 273 11.16 -14.62 -31.78
N GLU A 274 12.15 -15.46 -32.05
CA GLU A 274 12.69 -15.62 -33.40
C GLU A 274 11.53 -15.88 -34.36
N GLN A 275 11.48 -15.08 -35.42
CA GLN A 275 10.54 -15.23 -36.51
C GLN A 275 10.85 -16.49 -37.31
#